data_38d8f5e4c2754f8c950064f22003dacf
#
_entry.id   38d8f5e4c2754f8c950064f22003dacf
#
_cell.length_a   1.000
_cell.length_b   1.000
_cell.length_c   1.000
_cell.angle_alpha   90.00
_cell.angle_beta   90.00
_cell.angle_gamma   90.00
#
_symmetry.space_group_name_H-M   'P 1'
#
loop_
_entity.id
_entity.type
_entity.pdbx_description
1 polymer ?
#
loop_
_entity_poly.entity_id
_entity_poly.type
_entity_poly.pdbx_seq_one_letter_code
_entity_poly.pdbx_strand_id
1 'polypeptide(L)'
;ILTYNTNMTEERIKMIKHDLSNLEPQEINIEDEGHLHVGHAGAKSGGHFRLYIVSKFFDNMSVINRHKLIYKTLDKLMKTEIHALSITAKSPNEL
;
A
#
# COMPACT_ATOMS: atom_id res chain seq x y z
N ILE A 1 -5.79 -21.61 -16.24
CA ILE A 1 -4.86 -21.30 -16.41
C ILE A 1 -4.34 -20.05 -16.18
N LEU A 2 -4.87 -19.08 -16.26
CA LEU A 2 -4.40 -17.96 -16.04
C LEU A 2 -4.74 -17.29 -14.88
N THR A 3 -4.29 -17.72 -13.75
CA THR A 3 -4.59 -17.14 -12.50
C THR A 3 -3.47 -16.27 -12.04
N TYR A 4 -2.52 -15.96 -12.91
CA TYR A 4 -1.36 -15.25 -12.47
C TYR A 4 -1.67 -13.91 -11.86
N ASN A 5 -2.73 -13.26 -12.27
CA ASN A 5 -3.03 -11.97 -11.71
C ASN A 5 -3.41 -12.05 -10.25
N THR A 6 -4.23 -13.02 -9.88
CA THR A 6 -4.62 -13.19 -8.50
C THR A 6 -3.43 -13.52 -7.62
N ASN A 7 -2.56 -14.45 -8.10
CA ASN A 7 -1.39 -14.81 -7.31
C ASN A 7 -0.44 -13.65 -7.14
N MET A 8 -0.21 -12.87 -8.20
CA MET A 8 0.68 -11.73 -8.12
C MET A 8 0.12 -10.66 -7.18
N THR A 9 -1.18 -10.44 -7.21
CA THR A 9 -1.81 -9.48 -6.34
C THR A 9 -1.67 -9.90 -4.88
N GLU A 10 -1.93 -11.15 -4.58
CA GLU A 10 -1.82 -11.64 -3.21
C GLU A 10 -0.39 -11.54 -2.69
N GLU A 11 0.58 -11.85 -3.53
CA GLU A 11 1.97 -11.76 -3.13
C GLU A 11 2.38 -10.31 -2.89
N ARG A 12 1.94 -9.41 -3.75
CA ARG A 12 2.25 -8.00 -3.57
C ARG A 12 1.64 -7.45 -2.28
N ILE A 13 0.42 -7.82 -1.98
CA ILE A 13 -0.24 -7.39 -0.74
C ILE A 13 0.54 -7.92 0.47
N LYS A 14 1.02 -9.15 0.42
CA LYS A 14 1.81 -9.71 1.50
C LYS A 14 3.11 -8.95 1.69
N MET A 15 3.77 -8.58 0.60
CA MET A 15 5.00 -7.81 0.67
C MET A 15 4.76 -6.45 1.30
N ILE A 16 3.69 -5.78 0.90
CA ILE A 16 3.34 -4.46 1.44
C ILE A 16 3.07 -4.56 2.94
N LYS A 17 2.28 -5.55 3.34
CA LYS A 17 1.96 -5.73 4.75
C LYS A 17 3.22 -6.05 5.55
N HIS A 18 4.12 -6.83 4.99
CA HIS A 18 5.36 -7.18 5.67
C HIS A 18 6.19 -5.94 5.94
N ASP A 19 6.38 -5.10 4.92
CA ASP A 19 7.18 -3.89 5.10
C ASP A 19 6.50 -2.90 6.04
N LEU A 20 5.18 -2.77 5.97
CA LEU A 20 4.44 -1.86 6.82
C LEU A 20 4.33 -2.37 8.26
N SER A 21 4.69 -3.61 8.52
CA SER A 21 4.68 -4.13 9.88
C SER A 21 5.63 -3.36 10.77
N ASN A 22 6.64 -2.70 10.18
CA ASN A 22 7.56 -1.86 10.93
C ASN A 22 6.86 -0.66 11.57
N LEU A 23 5.68 -0.29 11.08
CA LEU A 23 4.90 0.81 11.65
C LEU A 23 3.90 0.31 12.69
N GLU A 24 3.94 -0.98 13.01
CA GLU A 24 3.09 -1.59 14.02
C GLU A 24 1.62 -1.21 13.88
N PRO A 25 1.02 -1.47 12.72
CA PRO A 25 -0.35 -1.02 12.49
C PRO A 25 -1.34 -1.72 13.41
N GLN A 26 -2.26 -0.91 13.95
CA GLN A 26 -3.36 -1.43 14.73
C GLN A 26 -4.42 -1.97 13.76
N GLU A 27 -4.49 -1.40 12.58
CA GLU A 27 -5.43 -1.82 11.56
C GLU A 27 -4.79 -1.56 10.20
N ILE A 28 -4.95 -2.47 9.26
CA ILE A 28 -4.41 -2.27 7.92
C ILE A 28 -5.32 -2.99 6.92
N ASN A 29 -5.62 -2.31 5.84
CA ASN A 29 -6.38 -2.89 4.74
C ASN A 29 -5.77 -2.43 3.42
N ILE A 30 -5.54 -3.35 2.52
CA ILE A 30 -4.94 -3.07 1.23
C ILE A 30 -5.84 -3.69 0.16
N GLU A 31 -6.30 -2.84 -0.77
CA GLU A 31 -7.14 -3.28 -1.86
C GLU A 31 -6.42 -3.12 -3.17
N ASP A 32 -6.53 -4.11 -4.04
CA ASP A 32 -5.95 -4.03 -5.37
C ASP A 32 -6.95 -3.34 -6.27
N GLU A 33 -6.53 -2.24 -6.88
CA GLU A 33 -7.34 -1.50 -7.82
C GLU A 33 -6.86 -1.69 -9.24
N GLY A 34 -5.97 -2.66 -9.46
CA GLY A 34 -5.41 -2.89 -10.78
C GLY A 34 -6.44 -3.23 -11.82
N HIS A 35 -7.55 -3.84 -11.43
CA HIS A 35 -8.60 -4.18 -12.37
C HIS A 35 -9.23 -2.95 -13.03
N LEU A 36 -9.10 -1.79 -12.41
CA LEU A 36 -9.62 -0.56 -12.98
C LEU A 36 -8.72 -0.03 -14.09
N HIS A 37 -7.54 -0.61 -14.23
CA HIS A 37 -6.54 -0.14 -15.18
C HIS A 37 -6.16 -1.21 -16.21
N VAL A 38 -6.93 -2.26 -16.31
CA VAL A 38 -6.67 -3.32 -17.28
C VAL A 38 -6.68 -2.73 -18.68
N GLY A 39 -5.64 -3.03 -19.44
CA GLY A 39 -5.52 -2.50 -20.79
C GLY A 39 -4.74 -1.21 -20.90
N HIS A 40 -4.45 -0.55 -19.79
CA HIS A 40 -3.65 0.66 -19.82
C HIS A 40 -2.17 0.28 -19.73
N ALA A 41 -1.34 1.08 -20.34
CA ALA A 41 0.09 0.79 -20.39
C ALA A 41 0.70 0.63 -18.99
N GLY A 42 0.27 1.45 -18.07
CA GLY A 42 0.82 1.41 -16.72
C GLY A 42 0.48 0.14 -15.95
N ALA A 43 -0.52 -0.60 -16.38
CA ALA A 43 -0.94 -1.78 -15.66
C ALA A 43 0.12 -2.88 -15.66
N LYS A 44 1.10 -2.80 -16.54
CA LYS A 44 2.12 -3.83 -16.62
C LYS A 44 3.29 -3.61 -15.69
N SER A 45 3.46 -2.42 -15.15
CA SER A 45 4.65 -2.09 -14.39
C SER A 45 4.45 -2.16 -12.89
N GLY A 46 3.50 -2.91 -12.43
CA GLY A 46 3.24 -3.06 -11.01
C GLY A 46 1.77 -2.86 -10.72
N GLY A 47 1.39 -3.02 -9.46
CA GLY A 47 0.00 -2.95 -9.06
C GLY A 47 -0.43 -1.55 -8.63
N HIS A 48 -1.74 -1.33 -8.66
CA HIS A 48 -2.35 -0.10 -8.16
C HIS A 48 -3.11 -0.48 -6.90
N PHE A 49 -2.76 0.12 -5.79
CA PHE A 49 -3.31 -0.27 -4.50
C PHE A 49 -3.89 0.89 -3.72
N ARG A 50 -4.88 0.58 -2.89
CA ARG A 50 -5.43 1.54 -1.94
C ARG A 50 -5.08 1.02 -0.56
N LEU A 51 -4.41 1.84 0.23
CA LEU A 51 -3.97 1.48 1.58
C LEU A 51 -4.76 2.29 2.62
N TYR A 52 -5.32 1.58 3.59
CA TYR A 52 -5.87 2.19 4.79
C TYR A 52 -5.05 1.64 5.95
N ILE A 53 -4.46 2.51 6.76
CA ILE A 53 -3.61 2.06 7.85
C ILE A 53 -3.80 2.95 9.08
N VAL A 54 -3.91 2.33 10.25
CA VAL A 54 -4.02 3.01 11.53
C VAL A 54 -2.82 2.62 12.37
N SER A 55 -2.07 3.60 12.85
CA SER A 55 -0.88 3.33 13.66
C SER A 55 -0.62 4.47 14.64
N LYS A 56 -0.16 4.13 15.83
CA LYS A 56 0.26 5.13 16.81
C LYS A 56 1.45 5.93 16.31
N PHE A 57 2.21 5.39 15.36
CA PHE A 57 3.35 6.11 14.82
C PHE A 57 2.91 7.39 14.13
N PHE A 58 1.63 7.49 13.75
CA PHE A 58 1.13 8.68 13.08
C PHE A 58 0.65 9.77 14.05
N ASP A 59 0.69 9.50 15.36
CA ASP A 59 0.27 10.49 16.34
C ASP A 59 1.10 11.76 16.17
N ASN A 60 0.42 12.90 16.14
CA ASN A 60 1.04 14.20 16.02
C ASN A 60 1.79 14.44 14.70
N MET A 61 1.53 13.63 13.70
CA MET A 61 2.13 13.84 12.38
C MET A 61 1.10 14.45 11.44
N SER A 62 1.55 15.34 10.56
CA SER A 62 0.70 15.88 9.51
C SER A 62 0.39 14.79 8.50
N VAL A 63 -0.65 14.98 7.70
CA VAL A 63 -1.02 14.02 6.67
C VAL A 63 0.15 13.82 5.70
N ILE A 64 0.79 14.90 5.30
CA ILE A 64 1.93 14.80 4.39
C ILE A 64 3.07 13.99 4.98
N ASN A 65 3.38 14.21 6.24
CA ASN A 65 4.48 13.47 6.86
C ASN A 65 4.16 12.00 7.03
N ARG A 66 2.90 11.65 7.26
CA ARG A 66 2.49 10.25 7.31
C ARG A 66 2.71 9.59 5.95
N HIS A 67 2.35 10.27 4.88
CA HIS A 67 2.54 9.75 3.53
C HIS A 67 4.03 9.59 3.22
N LYS A 68 4.85 10.55 3.62
CA LYS A 68 6.29 10.44 3.41
C LYS A 68 6.87 9.25 4.16
N LEU A 69 6.41 9.01 5.38
CA LEU A 69 6.87 7.88 6.16
C LEU A 69 6.50 6.56 5.49
N ILE A 70 5.27 6.47 4.99
CA ILE A 70 4.80 5.28 4.31
C ILE A 70 5.61 5.04 3.03
N TYR A 71 5.82 6.09 2.21
CA TYR A 71 6.61 5.93 1.00
C TYR A 71 8.05 5.54 1.31
N LYS A 72 8.61 6.08 2.38
CA LYS A 72 9.95 5.72 2.78
C LYS A 72 10.02 4.26 3.21
N THR A 73 9.03 3.81 3.98
CA THR A 73 8.98 2.45 4.47
C THR A 73 8.81 1.47 3.30
N LEU A 74 8.09 1.87 2.27
CA LEU A 74 7.83 1.03 1.11
C LEU A 74 8.78 1.32 -0.06
N ASP A 75 9.87 2.03 0.18
CA ASP A 75 10.73 2.54 -0.89
C ASP A 75 11.09 1.48 -1.92
N LYS A 76 11.52 0.32 -1.49
CA LYS A 76 11.92 -0.73 -2.39
C LYS A 76 10.76 -1.22 -3.23
N LEU A 77 9.61 -1.44 -2.61
CA LEU A 77 8.43 -1.93 -3.33
C LEU A 77 7.87 -0.89 -4.27
N MET A 78 8.02 0.41 -3.94
CA MET A 78 7.58 1.47 -4.83
C MET A 78 8.37 1.47 -6.15
N LYS A 79 9.54 0.88 -6.15
CA LYS A 79 10.37 0.80 -7.34
C LYS A 79 10.11 -0.47 -8.16
N THR A 80 9.46 -1.47 -7.57
CA THR A 80 9.32 -2.77 -8.20
C THR A 80 7.89 -3.27 -8.29
N GLU A 81 7.18 -3.30 -7.17
CA GLU A 81 5.88 -3.97 -7.10
C GLU A 81 4.67 -3.04 -7.10
N ILE A 82 4.87 -1.78 -6.73
CA ILE A 82 3.76 -0.85 -6.62
C ILE A 82 3.92 0.24 -7.67
N HIS A 83 2.95 0.32 -8.59
CA HIS A 83 2.95 1.37 -9.60
C HIS A 83 2.29 2.63 -9.05
N ALA A 84 1.21 2.46 -8.32
CA ALA A 84 0.49 3.59 -7.72
C ALA A 84 -0.11 3.17 -6.38
N LEU A 85 -0.11 4.11 -5.43
CA LEU A 85 -0.61 3.84 -4.09
C LEU A 85 -1.42 5.03 -3.60
N SER A 86 -2.68 4.75 -3.24
CA SER A 86 -3.55 5.74 -2.62
C SER A 86 -3.54 5.45 -1.13
N ILE A 87 -3.35 6.45 -0.29
CA ILE A 87 -3.11 6.26 1.13
C ILE A 87 -4.12 7.01 1.99
N THR A 88 -4.68 6.30 2.98
CA THR A 88 -5.39 6.90 4.09
C THR A 88 -4.68 6.43 5.35
N ALA A 89 -4.03 7.33 6.06
CA ALA A 89 -3.24 7.00 7.25
C ALA A 89 -3.80 7.76 8.45
N LYS A 90 -4.18 7.02 9.49
CA LYS A 90 -4.80 7.62 10.68
C LYS A 90 -4.07 7.22 11.94
N SER A 91 -4.08 8.08 12.93
CA SER A 91 -3.68 7.68 14.27
C SER A 91 -4.91 7.15 15.01
N PRO A 92 -4.73 6.35 16.05
CA PRO A 92 -5.88 5.74 16.74
C PRO A 92 -6.88 6.74 17.30
N ASN A 93 -6.40 7.92 17.72
CA ASN A 93 -7.30 8.91 18.30
C ASN A 93 -8.10 9.68 17.25
N GLU A 94 -7.93 9.37 15.99
CA GLU A 94 -8.72 9.99 14.92
C GLU A 94 -9.88 9.11 14.47
N LEU A 95 -10.07 7.97 15.08
CA LEU A 95 -11.13 7.05 14.67
C LEU A 95 -12.50 7.41 15.25
#